data_3eb8f13ce93b2083825bca95a282b391
#
_entry.id   3eb8f13ce93b2083825bca95a282b391
#
_cell.length_a   1.000
_cell.length_b   1.000
_cell.length_c   1.000
_cell.angle_alpha   90.00
_cell.angle_beta   90.00
_cell.angle_gamma   90.00
#
_symmetry.space_group_name_H-M   'P 1'
#
loop_
_entity.id
_entity.type
_entity.pdbx_description
1 polymer ?
#
loop_
_entity_poly.entity_id
_entity_poly.type
_entity_poly.pdbx_seq_one_letter_code
_entity_poly.pdbx_strand_id
1 'polypeptide(L)'
;MKYMLLIYSDENAWTEREREQCYTESVQLTQQLHADGQYLAAAPLQSITTATSIRVRDGKRLVTDGPFAETREQLGGYFLINAQDLDEAMAMAERIPSARKGTVEIRPVVELSGLPPVDLAPPSSTI
;
A
#
# COMPACT_ATOMS: atom_id res chain seq x y z
N MET A 1 -12.93 -11.93 -2.69
CA MET A 1 -12.85 -10.61 -3.34
C MET A 1 -11.53 -9.94 -2.99
N LYS A 2 -11.00 -9.20 -3.92
CA LYS A 2 -9.75 -8.46 -3.70
C LYS A 2 -10.03 -7.05 -3.23
N TYR A 3 -9.28 -6.62 -2.25
CA TYR A 3 -9.33 -5.25 -1.73
C TYR A 3 -7.93 -4.67 -1.67
N MET A 4 -7.82 -3.39 -2.05
CA MET A 4 -6.60 -2.63 -1.85
C MET A 4 -6.76 -1.83 -0.57
N LEU A 5 -5.81 -1.97 0.34
CA LEU A 5 -5.76 -1.20 1.58
C LEU A 5 -4.68 -0.14 1.39
N LEU A 6 -5.10 1.11 1.24
CA LEU A 6 -4.22 2.24 0.96
C LEU A 6 -3.89 2.94 2.27
N ILE A 7 -2.62 3.08 2.57
CA ILE A 7 -2.16 3.57 3.86
C ILE A 7 -1.70 5.01 3.71
N TYR A 8 -2.34 5.91 4.46
CA TYR A 8 -2.02 7.34 4.46
C TYR A 8 -1.58 7.76 5.85
N SER A 9 -0.53 8.56 5.94
CA SER A 9 -0.10 9.16 7.19
C SER A 9 0.76 10.39 6.91
N ASP A 10 0.92 11.23 7.95
CA ASP A 10 1.88 12.32 7.90
C ASP A 10 3.26 11.76 8.23
N GLU A 11 4.18 11.78 7.27
CA GLU A 11 5.53 11.26 7.46
C GLU A 11 6.22 11.87 8.68
N ASN A 12 5.96 13.15 8.94
CA ASN A 12 6.63 13.86 10.01
C ASN A 12 6.07 13.54 11.40
N ALA A 13 4.96 12.80 11.47
CA ALA A 13 4.39 12.38 12.74
C ALA A 13 5.09 11.16 13.34
N TRP A 14 6.02 10.55 12.61
CA TRP A 14 6.71 9.35 13.03
C TRP A 14 8.16 9.64 13.37
N THR A 15 8.61 9.16 14.53
CA THR A 15 10.05 9.10 14.79
C THR A 15 10.65 7.95 13.98
N GLU A 16 11.96 7.95 13.79
CA GLU A 16 12.63 6.87 13.08
C GLU A 16 12.39 5.51 13.76
N ARG A 17 12.43 5.50 15.08
CA ARG A 17 12.19 4.29 15.87
C ARG A 17 10.75 3.78 15.69
N GLU A 18 9.78 4.69 15.72
CA GLU A 18 8.38 4.33 15.49
C GLU A 18 8.18 3.76 14.09
N ARG A 19 8.85 4.31 13.10
CA ARG A 19 8.76 3.84 11.72
C ARG A 19 9.34 2.43 11.58
N GLU A 20 10.50 2.17 12.19
CA GLU A 20 11.10 0.85 12.18
C GLU A 20 10.21 -0.18 12.86
N GLN A 21 9.62 0.18 13.98
CA GLN A 21 8.69 -0.69 14.69
C GLN A 21 7.44 -0.98 13.84
N CYS A 22 6.93 0.05 13.17
CA CYS A 22 5.79 -0.10 12.28
C CYS A 22 6.11 -1.08 11.14
N TYR A 23 7.28 -0.99 10.54
CA TYR A 23 7.70 -1.91 9.49
C TYR A 23 7.80 -3.35 10.02
N THR A 24 8.37 -3.54 11.19
CA THR A 24 8.49 -4.86 11.80
C THR A 24 7.11 -5.47 12.06
N GLU A 25 6.19 -4.72 12.64
CA GLU A 25 4.82 -5.19 12.90
C GLU A 25 4.08 -5.47 11.59
N SER A 26 4.29 -4.65 10.57
CA SER A 26 3.65 -4.82 9.27
C SER A 26 4.13 -6.10 8.57
N VAL A 27 5.42 -6.40 8.66
CA VAL A 27 5.96 -7.66 8.12
C VAL A 27 5.33 -8.85 8.83
N GLN A 28 5.19 -8.81 10.15
CA GLN A 28 4.55 -9.87 10.92
C GLN A 28 3.09 -10.05 10.48
N LEU A 29 2.38 -8.96 10.24
CA LEU A 29 1.01 -9.02 9.74
C LEU A 29 0.94 -9.70 8.36
N THR A 30 1.85 -9.35 7.45
CA THR A 30 1.88 -9.99 6.12
C THR A 30 2.09 -11.49 6.23
N GLN A 31 2.94 -11.93 7.16
CA GLN A 31 3.20 -13.35 7.38
C GLN A 31 1.94 -14.07 7.89
N GLN A 32 1.19 -13.44 8.78
CA GLN A 32 -0.07 -14.00 9.28
C GLN A 32 -1.11 -14.08 8.17
N LEU A 33 -1.25 -13.02 7.38
CA LEU A 33 -2.20 -12.99 6.26
C LEU A 33 -1.82 -14.03 5.20
N HIS A 34 -0.52 -14.21 4.97
CA HIS A 34 -0.04 -15.21 4.02
C HIS A 34 -0.38 -16.63 4.50
N ALA A 35 -0.19 -16.90 5.79
CA ALA A 35 -0.54 -18.21 6.37
C ALA A 35 -2.03 -18.51 6.23
N ASP A 36 -2.87 -17.46 6.27
CA ASP A 36 -4.32 -17.61 6.14
C ASP A 36 -4.80 -17.57 4.68
N GLY A 37 -3.89 -17.48 3.72
CA GLY A 37 -4.24 -17.43 2.30
C GLY A 37 -4.85 -16.11 1.84
N GLN A 38 -4.66 -15.05 2.63
CA GLN A 38 -5.31 -13.76 2.37
C GLN A 38 -4.37 -12.69 1.83
N TYR A 39 -3.07 -12.93 1.91
CA TYR A 39 -2.06 -11.99 1.43
C TYR A 39 -1.84 -12.13 -0.07
N LEU A 40 -1.86 -11.03 -0.80
CA LEU A 40 -1.50 -11.00 -2.22
C LEU A 40 -0.25 -10.19 -2.46
N ALA A 41 -0.17 -8.99 -1.91
CA ALA A 41 1.00 -8.13 -2.03
C ALA A 41 0.97 -7.05 -0.96
N ALA A 42 2.12 -6.49 -0.65
CA ALA A 42 2.23 -5.31 0.22
C ALA A 42 3.58 -4.65 -0.03
N ALA A 43 3.62 -3.33 0.11
CA ALA A 43 4.88 -2.61 0.06
C ALA A 43 4.74 -1.26 0.76
N PRO A 44 5.74 -0.86 1.56
CA PRO A 44 5.86 0.54 1.97
C PRO A 44 6.47 1.34 0.82
N LEU A 45 6.19 2.63 0.79
CA LEU A 45 6.76 3.55 -0.18
C LEU A 45 7.82 4.41 0.50
N GLN A 46 8.81 4.84 -0.29
CA GLN A 46 9.79 5.80 0.20
C GLN A 46 9.12 7.16 0.43
N SER A 47 9.82 8.05 1.09
CA SER A 47 9.33 9.39 1.41
C SER A 47 8.77 10.11 0.19
N ILE A 48 7.75 10.93 0.40
CA ILE A 48 7.17 11.78 -0.65
C ILE A 48 8.19 12.70 -1.30
N THR A 49 9.33 12.97 -0.65
CA THR A 49 10.40 13.76 -1.26
C THR A 49 11.01 13.07 -2.48
N THR A 50 10.82 11.76 -2.62
CA THR A 50 11.29 11.01 -3.78
C THR A 50 10.23 10.87 -4.87
N ALA A 51 9.02 11.39 -4.65
CA ALA A 51 7.91 11.23 -5.58
C ALA A 51 8.13 12.02 -6.86
N THR A 52 7.64 11.48 -7.96
CA THR A 52 7.59 12.16 -9.26
C THR A 52 6.19 11.94 -9.82
N SER A 53 5.56 13.00 -10.28
CA SER A 53 4.22 12.94 -10.85
C SER A 53 4.28 13.29 -12.34
N ILE A 54 3.48 12.60 -13.13
CA ILE A 54 3.44 12.82 -14.56
C ILE A 54 1.99 12.99 -15.03
N ARG A 55 1.77 13.95 -15.92
CA ARG A 55 0.50 14.16 -16.59
C ARG A 55 0.74 14.25 -18.09
N VAL A 56 -0.26 13.84 -18.85
CA VAL A 56 -0.25 14.06 -20.30
C VAL A 56 -1.46 14.96 -20.62
N ARG A 57 -1.20 16.14 -21.16
CA ARG A 57 -2.24 17.10 -21.55
C ARG A 57 -1.94 17.58 -22.95
N ASP A 58 -2.96 17.52 -23.82
CA ASP A 58 -2.80 17.91 -25.22
C ASP A 58 -1.60 17.26 -25.91
N GLY A 59 -1.39 15.97 -25.63
CA GLY A 59 -0.27 15.22 -26.17
C GLY A 59 1.09 15.55 -25.56
N LYS A 60 1.13 16.41 -24.54
CA LYS A 60 2.38 16.82 -23.90
C LYS A 60 2.55 16.17 -22.54
N ARG A 61 3.77 15.74 -22.26
CA ARG A 61 4.14 15.16 -20.97
C ARG A 61 4.54 16.27 -20.01
N LEU A 62 3.85 16.34 -18.89
CA LEU A 62 4.13 17.30 -17.81
C LEU A 62 4.66 16.52 -16.62
N VAL A 63 5.87 16.82 -16.19
CA VAL A 63 6.53 16.15 -15.07
C VAL A 63 6.67 17.12 -13.91
N THR A 64 6.32 16.68 -12.72
CA THR A 64 6.43 17.48 -11.50
C THR A 64 7.17 16.66 -10.44
N ASP A 65 8.14 17.25 -9.77
CA ASP A 65 8.77 16.64 -8.61
C ASP A 65 7.81 16.74 -7.43
N GLY A 66 7.59 15.62 -6.78
CA GLY A 66 6.71 15.54 -5.63
C GLY A 66 5.39 14.84 -5.94
N PRO A 67 4.56 14.62 -4.92
CA PRO A 67 3.24 14.03 -5.09
C PRO A 67 2.34 14.99 -5.85
N PHE A 68 1.34 14.44 -6.55
CA PHE A 68 0.45 15.28 -7.36
C PHE A 68 -0.47 16.15 -6.49
N ALA A 69 -0.69 15.79 -5.24
CA ALA A 69 -1.52 16.53 -4.31
C ALA A 69 -0.78 16.78 -3.02
N GLU A 70 -0.85 18.03 -2.52
CA GLU A 70 -0.31 18.36 -1.22
C GLU A 70 -1.40 18.15 -0.19
N THR A 71 -1.30 17.07 0.56
CA THR A 71 -2.22 16.74 1.62
C THR A 71 -1.44 16.51 2.91
N ARG A 72 -2.14 16.62 4.03
CA ARG A 72 -1.48 16.42 5.33
C ARG A 72 -1.07 14.97 5.52
N GLU A 73 -1.95 14.04 5.17
CA GLU A 73 -1.62 12.62 5.14
C GLU A 73 -1.34 12.21 3.71
N GLN A 74 -0.23 11.55 3.48
CA GLN A 74 0.23 11.14 2.17
C GLN A 74 0.22 9.62 2.07
N LEU A 75 0.04 9.12 0.85
CA LEU A 75 0.11 7.69 0.60
C LEU A 75 1.51 7.18 0.93
N GLY A 76 1.59 6.24 1.88
CA GLY A 76 2.85 5.70 2.36
C GLY A 76 3.03 4.20 2.13
N GLY A 77 2.02 3.52 1.61
CA GLY A 77 2.12 2.09 1.35
C GLY A 77 0.77 1.48 1.01
N TYR A 78 0.77 0.18 0.79
CA TYR A 78 -0.46 -0.54 0.49
C TYR A 78 -0.36 -2.00 0.87
N PHE A 79 -1.53 -2.61 1.07
CA PHE A 79 -1.70 -4.06 1.11
C PHE A 79 -2.73 -4.43 0.05
N LEU A 80 -2.50 -5.50 -0.67
CA LEU A 80 -3.49 -6.11 -1.54
C LEU A 80 -3.86 -7.46 -0.93
N ILE A 81 -5.16 -7.66 -0.65
CA ILE A 81 -5.62 -8.81 0.10
C ILE A 81 -6.83 -9.47 -0.55
N ASN A 82 -7.05 -10.74 -0.19
CA ASN A 82 -8.30 -11.42 -0.42
C ASN A 82 -9.11 -11.41 0.87
N ALA A 83 -10.37 -11.01 0.78
CA ALA A 83 -11.31 -11.05 1.90
C ALA A 83 -12.68 -11.48 1.39
N GLN A 84 -13.50 -12.07 2.26
CA GLN A 84 -14.84 -12.52 1.89
C GLN A 84 -15.76 -11.34 1.60
N ASP A 85 -15.62 -10.28 2.39
CA ASP A 85 -16.48 -9.12 2.33
C ASP A 85 -15.77 -7.91 2.96
N LEU A 86 -16.46 -6.78 2.96
CA LEU A 86 -15.92 -5.55 3.52
C LEU A 86 -15.64 -5.66 5.02
N ASP A 87 -16.49 -6.35 5.77
CA ASP A 87 -16.27 -6.50 7.21
C ASP A 87 -14.96 -7.22 7.50
N GLU A 88 -14.63 -8.26 6.75
CA GLU A 88 -13.35 -8.95 6.89
C GLU A 88 -12.20 -8.05 6.49
N ALA A 89 -12.34 -7.29 5.40
CA ALA A 89 -11.32 -6.34 4.97
C ALA A 89 -11.08 -5.26 6.03
N MET A 90 -12.15 -4.77 6.68
CA MET A 90 -12.05 -3.80 7.77
C MET A 90 -11.31 -4.39 8.97
N ALA A 91 -11.58 -5.63 9.31
CA ALA A 91 -10.88 -6.30 10.42
C ALA A 91 -9.39 -6.44 10.12
N MET A 92 -9.01 -6.68 8.88
CA MET A 92 -7.61 -6.71 8.47
C MET A 92 -6.98 -5.32 8.51
N ALA A 93 -7.70 -4.31 8.01
CA ALA A 93 -7.20 -2.94 7.94
C ALA A 93 -6.84 -2.38 9.31
N GLU A 94 -7.66 -2.65 10.32
CA GLU A 94 -7.40 -2.15 11.68
C GLU A 94 -6.19 -2.82 12.33
N ARG A 95 -5.71 -3.94 11.80
CA ARG A 95 -4.49 -4.59 12.27
C ARG A 95 -3.22 -3.95 11.71
N ILE A 96 -3.34 -3.11 10.70
CA ILE A 96 -2.20 -2.41 10.12
C ILE A 96 -1.72 -1.36 11.11
N PRO A 97 -0.43 -1.39 11.52
CA PRO A 97 0.06 -0.48 12.56
C PRO A 97 -0.15 0.99 12.25
N SER A 98 -0.06 1.36 10.97
CA SER A 98 -0.24 2.75 10.54
C SER A 98 -1.65 3.29 10.80
N ALA A 99 -2.65 2.44 10.97
CA ALA A 99 -4.01 2.87 11.28
C ALA A 99 -4.09 3.60 12.63
N ARG A 100 -3.11 3.40 13.51
CA ARG A 100 -3.09 4.05 14.82
C ARG A 100 -2.73 5.53 14.74
N LYS A 101 -2.02 5.96 13.69
CA LYS A 101 -1.60 7.36 13.51
C LYS A 101 -2.01 7.94 12.17
N GLY A 102 -2.56 7.16 11.31
CA GLY A 102 -2.96 7.57 9.98
C GLY A 102 -4.31 6.99 9.62
N THR A 103 -4.51 6.79 8.34
CA THR A 103 -5.78 6.30 7.80
C THR A 103 -5.50 5.16 6.85
N VAL A 104 -6.33 4.13 6.89
CA VAL A 104 -6.32 3.06 5.89
C VAL A 104 -7.61 3.16 5.09
N GLU A 105 -7.47 3.43 3.81
CA GLU A 105 -8.60 3.49 2.90
C GLU A 105 -8.76 2.14 2.23
N ILE A 106 -9.97 1.59 2.25
CA ILE A 106 -10.26 0.29 1.68
C ILE A 106 -10.98 0.46 0.37
N ARG A 107 -10.41 -0.07 -0.71
CA ARG A 107 -10.99 0.02 -2.05
C ARG A 107 -11.17 -1.38 -2.64
N PRO A 108 -12.40 -1.79 -2.95
CA PRO A 108 -12.59 -3.04 -3.72
C PRO A 108 -11.89 -2.93 -5.07
N VAL A 109 -11.25 -4.01 -5.47
CA VAL A 109 -10.52 -4.04 -6.74
C VAL A 109 -11.45 -4.49 -7.85
N VAL A 110 -11.39 -3.81 -9.00
CA VAL A 110 -12.08 -4.26 -10.20
C VAL A 110 -11.24 -5.34 -10.85
N GLU A 111 -11.80 -6.54 -10.96
CA GLU A 111 -11.08 -7.66 -11.58
C GLU A 111 -11.40 -7.67 -13.06
N LEU A 112 -10.44 -7.26 -13.87
CA LEU A 112 -10.59 -7.17 -15.30
C LEU A 112 -10.14 -8.47 -15.96
N SER A 113 -10.93 -8.95 -16.92
CA SER A 113 -10.55 -10.08 -17.76
C SER A 113 -9.35 -9.67 -18.62
N GLY A 114 -8.38 -10.56 -18.71
CA GLY A 114 -7.20 -10.30 -19.54
C GLY A 114 -6.02 -9.66 -18.84
N LEU A 115 -6.20 -9.24 -17.58
CA LEU A 115 -5.05 -8.79 -16.80
C LEU A 115 -4.17 -9.99 -16.46
N PRO A 116 -2.84 -9.86 -16.58
CA PRO A 116 -1.96 -10.93 -16.10
C PRO A 116 -2.20 -11.19 -14.62
N PRO A 117 -2.08 -12.45 -14.17
CA PRO A 117 -2.22 -12.74 -12.75
C PRO A 117 -1.11 -12.06 -11.94
N VAL A 118 -1.39 -11.76 -10.68
CA VAL A 118 -0.38 -11.24 -9.78
C VAL A 118 0.64 -12.36 -9.56
N ASP A 119 1.88 -12.13 -9.98
CA ASP A 119 2.94 -13.09 -9.78
C ASP A 119 3.72 -12.68 -8.55
N LEU A 120 3.53 -13.44 -7.47
CA LEU A 120 4.19 -13.18 -6.20
C LEU A 120 5.47 -13.99 -6.04
N ALA A 121 5.83 -14.80 -7.01
CA ALA A 121 7.07 -15.53 -6.95
C ALA A 121 8.24 -14.54 -7.11
N PRO A 122 9.28 -14.63 -6.27
CA PRO A 122 10.45 -13.81 -6.50
C PRO A 122 11.01 -14.13 -7.88
N PRO A 123 11.48 -13.12 -8.59
CA PRO A 123 12.15 -13.38 -9.85
C PRO A 123 13.31 -14.31 -9.55
N SER A 124 13.40 -15.28 -10.38
CA SER A 124 14.43 -16.18 -10.16
C SER A 124 15.68 -15.53 -10.50
N SER A 125 16.25 -15.09 -9.66
CA SER A 125 17.30 -14.42 -9.89
C SER A 125 18.35 -15.09 -9.55
N THR A 126 18.69 -15.35 -9.98
CA THR A 126 19.55 -15.64 -9.99
C THR A 126 20.57 -14.92 -10.10
N ILE A 127 21.08 -14.56 -9.68
CA ILE A 127 22.14 -13.93 -9.79
C ILE A 127 23.11 -14.23 -9.13
#